data_93b7aea8eb33c77c3e0f86caa5262a6d
#
_entry.id   93b7aea8eb33c77c3e0f86caa5262a6d
#
_cell.length_a   1.000
_cell.length_b   1.000
_cell.length_c   1.000
_cell.angle_alpha   90.00
_cell.angle_beta   90.00
_cell.angle_gamma   90.00
#
_symmetry.space_group_name_H-M   'P 1'
#
loop_
_entity.id
_entity.type
_entity.pdbx_description
1 polymer ?
#
loop_
_entity_poly.entity_id
_entity_poly.type
_entity_poly.pdbx_seq_one_letter_code
_entity_poly.pdbx_strand_id
1 'polypeptide(L)'
;GVENSPNYRFITDTKPIREVLERFQPDLIESLCPWILPWTAIHYRRRHPATALVAGYHTDFPDAQVFRVAEKLFGHQLARFWRWQSCCYGEITYREFDRVYSLGETSAANLTRMKVTDPDTMSLGVHTDIFHPDKADPGFREEMGLGHTKGPLLIYAGRIDYEKGADQLIEMFRKLPRDLDAALVMFGDGQLTEELKEASAGLNIAFPGFMSDRGGLARALASSDIYVSAMPSETFGMSVIEAQACALPVVGVDAGAMPSRVSPENGVLVPVGDTQAMAQAVVDVWPGKVQAMGQNGRALVEREYSWNATFDHLFKTIYPKAFKAAEARVQRGPLGFRPVYKFFNGTA
;
A
#
# COMPACT_ATOMS: atom_id res chain seq x y z
N GLY A 1 9.32 -2.90 22.34
CA GLY A 1 8.39 -2.69 21.24
C GLY A 1 8.05 -1.22 21.10
N VAL A 2 7.66 -0.78 19.93
CA VAL A 2 7.13 0.59 19.74
C VAL A 2 5.75 0.62 20.38
N GLU A 3 5.48 1.59 21.24
CA GLU A 3 4.18 1.79 21.88
C GLU A 3 3.10 1.83 20.80
N ASN A 4 2.06 1.00 20.89
CA ASN A 4 1.00 0.78 19.90
C ASN A 4 1.36 -0.04 18.63
N SER A 5 2.55 -0.67 18.57
CA SER A 5 2.92 -1.55 17.46
C SER A 5 3.76 -2.73 17.96
N PRO A 6 3.18 -3.70 18.68
CA PRO A 6 3.91 -4.78 19.36
C PRO A 6 4.73 -5.66 18.41
N ASN A 7 4.43 -5.65 17.12
CA ASN A 7 5.13 -6.44 16.10
C ASN A 7 6.31 -5.72 15.46
N TYR A 8 6.50 -4.42 15.68
CA TYR A 8 7.63 -3.68 15.17
C TYR A 8 8.83 -3.76 16.10
N ARG A 9 9.96 -4.22 15.58
CA ARG A 9 11.23 -4.29 16.30
C ARG A 9 12.30 -3.54 15.52
N PHE A 10 13.07 -2.69 16.21
CA PHE A 10 14.27 -2.12 15.63
C PHE A 10 15.38 -3.19 15.62
N ILE A 11 15.98 -3.40 14.45
CA ILE A 11 17.16 -4.26 14.30
C ILE A 11 18.36 -3.43 14.77
N THR A 12 18.95 -3.78 15.91
CA THR A 12 20.12 -3.10 16.47
C THR A 12 21.40 -3.90 16.26
N ASP A 13 21.31 -5.23 16.16
CA ASP A 13 22.43 -6.10 15.86
C ASP A 13 22.39 -6.57 14.41
N THR A 14 23.40 -6.15 13.62
CA THR A 14 23.56 -6.54 12.21
C THR A 14 24.55 -7.68 12.00
N LYS A 15 25.15 -8.22 13.09
CA LYS A 15 26.15 -9.29 12.99
C LYS A 15 25.60 -10.56 12.31
N PRO A 16 24.41 -11.09 12.67
CA PRO A 16 23.85 -12.27 11.99
C PRO A 16 23.64 -12.03 10.50
N ILE A 17 23.21 -10.81 10.12
CA ILE A 17 22.98 -10.47 8.72
C ILE A 17 24.30 -10.45 7.94
N ARG A 18 25.36 -9.87 8.51
CA ARG A 18 26.69 -9.87 7.91
C ARG A 18 27.24 -11.28 7.72
N GLU A 19 27.08 -12.15 8.71
CA GLU A 19 27.47 -13.56 8.63
C GLU A 19 26.75 -14.29 7.50
N VAL A 20 25.46 -14.04 7.32
CA VAL A 20 24.66 -14.59 6.20
C VAL A 20 25.19 -14.07 4.86
N LEU A 21 25.42 -12.77 4.71
CA LEU A 21 25.94 -12.17 3.47
C LEU A 21 27.32 -12.74 3.11
N GLU A 22 28.23 -12.85 4.07
CA GLU A 22 29.56 -13.44 3.82
C GLU A 22 29.50 -14.92 3.46
N ARG A 23 28.55 -15.68 4.00
CA ARG A 23 28.36 -17.10 3.67
C ARG A 23 27.73 -17.31 2.30
N PHE A 24 26.73 -16.51 1.92
CA PHE A 24 26.00 -16.70 0.67
C PHE A 24 26.61 -15.96 -0.51
N GLN A 25 27.39 -14.92 -0.28
CA GLN A 25 28.03 -14.08 -1.31
C GLN A 25 27.07 -13.68 -2.44
N PRO A 26 25.98 -12.97 -2.12
CA PRO A 26 24.94 -12.67 -3.11
C PRO A 26 25.45 -11.72 -4.21
N ASP A 27 24.99 -11.95 -5.43
CA ASP A 27 25.22 -11.06 -6.56
C ASP A 27 24.37 -9.78 -6.47
N LEU A 28 23.22 -9.85 -5.77
CA LEU A 28 22.33 -8.74 -5.56
C LEU A 28 21.79 -8.76 -4.12
N ILE A 29 21.72 -7.56 -3.51
CA ILE A 29 21.08 -7.35 -2.22
C ILE A 29 19.96 -6.33 -2.39
N GLU A 30 18.74 -6.72 -2.02
CA GLU A 30 17.60 -5.82 -1.95
C GLU A 30 17.32 -5.42 -0.50
N SER A 31 17.14 -4.11 -0.26
CA SER A 31 16.83 -3.57 1.06
C SER A 31 15.50 -2.82 1.05
N LEU A 32 14.54 -3.30 1.85
CA LEU A 32 13.21 -2.69 2.01
C LEU A 32 13.09 -1.84 3.29
N CYS A 33 14.12 -1.87 4.15
CA CYS A 33 14.15 -1.10 5.39
C CYS A 33 14.89 0.22 5.17
N PRO A 34 14.38 1.37 5.62
CA PRO A 34 15.05 2.65 5.42
C PRO A 34 16.19 2.92 6.42
N TRP A 35 16.33 2.15 7.51
CA TRP A 35 17.19 2.53 8.63
C TRP A 35 18.59 1.91 8.61
N ILE A 36 18.80 0.78 9.27
CA ILE A 36 20.13 0.18 9.50
C ILE A 36 20.53 -0.79 8.40
N LEU A 37 19.57 -1.53 7.83
CA LEU A 37 19.85 -2.57 6.84
C LEU A 37 20.49 -2.06 5.55
N PRO A 38 20.11 -0.92 4.98
CA PRO A 38 20.80 -0.34 3.84
C PRO A 38 22.30 -0.18 4.07
N TRP A 39 22.69 0.31 5.24
CA TRP A 39 24.09 0.50 5.58
C TRP A 39 24.85 -0.80 5.73
N THR A 40 24.20 -1.87 6.19
CA THR A 40 24.79 -3.21 6.21
C THR A 40 25.08 -3.71 4.78
N ALA A 41 24.16 -3.53 3.85
CA ALA A 41 24.33 -3.87 2.43
C ALA A 41 25.43 -3.00 1.78
N ILE A 42 25.47 -1.70 2.05
CA ILE A 42 26.49 -0.76 1.56
C ILE A 42 27.89 -1.17 2.06
N HIS A 43 28.02 -1.52 3.34
CA HIS A 43 29.30 -1.99 3.89
C HIS A 43 29.74 -3.33 3.28
N TYR A 44 28.82 -4.27 3.04
CA TYR A 44 29.12 -5.50 2.33
C TYR A 44 29.64 -5.23 0.93
N ARG A 45 28.91 -4.44 0.11
CA ARG A 45 29.32 -4.06 -1.25
C ARG A 45 30.72 -3.42 -1.31
N ARG A 46 31.12 -2.64 -0.32
CA ARG A 46 32.47 -2.02 -0.29
C ARG A 46 33.58 -3.08 -0.31
N ARG A 47 33.33 -4.28 0.20
CA ARG A 47 34.27 -5.42 0.16
C ARG A 47 34.01 -6.32 -1.04
N HIS A 48 32.79 -6.33 -1.57
CA HIS A 48 32.33 -7.10 -2.72
C HIS A 48 31.80 -6.17 -3.81
N PRO A 49 32.68 -5.48 -4.57
CA PRO A 49 32.24 -4.39 -5.47
C PRO A 49 31.33 -4.81 -6.61
N ALA A 50 31.31 -6.08 -6.98
CA ALA A 50 30.43 -6.64 -8.02
C ALA A 50 28.98 -6.81 -7.58
N THR A 51 28.72 -6.85 -6.26
CA THR A 51 27.35 -6.98 -5.74
C THR A 51 26.49 -5.77 -6.07
N ALA A 52 25.38 -5.99 -6.75
CA ALA A 52 24.38 -4.96 -7.03
C ALA A 52 23.52 -4.65 -5.81
N LEU A 53 23.15 -3.39 -5.60
CA LEU A 53 22.25 -2.97 -4.53
C LEU A 53 20.97 -2.36 -5.08
N VAL A 54 19.84 -2.87 -4.62
CA VAL A 54 18.49 -2.35 -4.91
C VAL A 54 17.81 -1.91 -3.62
N ALA A 55 17.19 -0.75 -3.60
CA ALA A 55 16.38 -0.29 -2.48
C ALA A 55 14.91 -0.15 -2.88
N GLY A 56 14.02 -0.72 -2.07
CA GLY A 56 12.57 -0.52 -2.19
C GLY A 56 12.06 0.50 -1.19
N TYR A 57 11.41 1.56 -1.69
CA TYR A 57 10.77 2.58 -0.87
C TYR A 57 9.30 2.23 -0.62
N HIS A 58 9.07 1.43 0.42
CA HIS A 58 7.75 0.90 0.77
C HIS A 58 6.99 1.75 1.78
N THR A 59 7.67 2.66 2.46
CA THR A 59 7.09 3.52 3.50
C THR A 59 7.65 4.92 3.37
N ASP A 60 6.79 5.91 3.39
CA ASP A 60 7.20 7.32 3.48
C ASP A 60 7.71 7.62 4.90
N PHE A 61 8.91 7.11 5.22
CA PHE A 61 9.46 7.22 6.57
C PHE A 61 9.68 8.67 7.03
N PRO A 62 9.99 9.66 6.19
CA PRO A 62 10.10 11.05 6.63
C PRO A 62 8.79 11.61 7.17
N ASP A 63 7.68 11.34 6.51
CA ASP A 63 6.37 11.84 6.91
C ASP A 63 5.68 10.88 7.91
N ALA A 64 5.61 9.58 7.59
CA ALA A 64 4.85 8.62 8.38
C ALA A 64 5.51 8.24 9.71
N GLN A 65 6.84 8.21 9.79
CA GLN A 65 7.56 7.75 10.99
C GLN A 65 8.25 8.91 11.73
N VAL A 66 8.89 9.83 11.01
CA VAL A 66 9.66 10.90 11.66
C VAL A 66 8.80 12.12 11.97
N PHE A 67 8.11 12.68 10.97
CA PHE A 67 7.34 13.90 11.13
C PHE A 67 6.21 13.74 12.15
N ARG A 68 5.38 12.69 12.02
CA ARG A 68 4.24 12.44 12.93
C ARG A 68 4.68 12.28 14.39
N VAL A 69 5.78 11.54 14.62
CA VAL A 69 6.30 11.35 15.98
C VAL A 69 6.89 12.64 16.53
N ALA A 70 7.68 13.36 15.73
CA ALA A 70 8.28 14.62 16.13
C ALA A 70 7.23 15.71 16.36
N GLU A 71 6.15 15.75 15.58
CA GLU A 71 5.04 16.71 15.75
C GLU A 71 4.33 16.50 17.09
N LYS A 72 4.06 15.24 17.43
CA LYS A 72 3.44 14.87 18.72
C LYS A 72 4.33 15.23 19.92
N LEU A 73 5.65 15.10 19.79
CA LEU A 73 6.59 15.30 20.89
C LEU A 73 7.10 16.76 21.02
N PHE A 74 7.29 17.46 19.90
CA PHE A 74 8.02 18.71 19.84
C PHE A 74 7.28 19.84 19.10
N GLY A 75 6.09 19.56 18.58
CA GLY A 75 5.29 20.50 17.80
C GLY A 75 5.73 20.66 16.35
N HIS A 76 4.87 21.33 15.56
CA HIS A 76 4.94 21.38 14.09
C HIS A 76 6.27 21.91 13.52
N GLN A 77 6.83 22.98 14.11
CA GLN A 77 8.05 23.62 13.58
C GLN A 77 9.28 22.71 13.70
N LEU A 78 9.46 22.07 14.86
CA LEU A 78 10.56 21.12 15.05
C LEU A 78 10.35 19.84 14.25
N ALA A 79 9.11 19.40 14.06
CA ALA A 79 8.80 18.26 13.21
C ALA A 79 9.25 18.50 11.74
N ARG A 80 9.08 19.70 11.21
CA ARG A 80 9.58 20.07 9.87
C ARG A 80 11.10 19.94 9.77
N PHE A 81 11.83 20.35 10.81
CA PHE A 81 13.29 20.19 10.84
C PHE A 81 13.68 18.69 10.84
N TRP A 82 13.06 17.87 11.66
CA TRP A 82 13.33 16.44 11.69
C TRP A 82 12.94 15.73 10.39
N ARG A 83 11.84 16.15 9.75
CA ARG A 83 11.48 15.68 8.42
C ARG A 83 12.56 16.02 7.38
N TRP A 84 13.06 17.25 7.38
CA TRP A 84 14.15 17.65 6.50
C TRP A 84 15.41 16.83 6.74
N GLN A 85 15.81 16.60 7.99
CA GLN A 85 16.95 15.75 8.32
C GLN A 85 16.76 14.31 7.82
N SER A 86 15.57 13.75 7.93
CA SER A 86 15.28 12.39 7.42
C SER A 86 15.31 12.33 5.89
N CYS A 87 14.91 13.38 5.19
CA CYS A 87 15.09 13.47 3.74
C CYS A 87 16.58 13.54 3.35
N CYS A 88 17.40 14.30 4.07
CA CYS A 88 18.86 14.32 3.86
C CYS A 88 19.50 12.94 4.11
N TYR A 89 19.05 12.24 5.16
CA TYR A 89 19.46 10.87 5.42
C TYR A 89 19.08 9.92 4.27
N GLY A 90 17.84 10.04 3.76
CA GLY A 90 17.36 9.29 2.60
C GLY A 90 18.21 9.55 1.36
N GLU A 91 18.52 10.83 1.06
CA GLU A 91 19.42 11.22 -0.05
C GLU A 91 20.80 10.54 0.06
N ILE A 92 21.43 10.60 1.22
CA ILE A 92 22.75 9.99 1.45
C ILE A 92 22.69 8.47 1.31
N THR A 93 21.63 7.85 1.83
CA THR A 93 21.48 6.40 1.81
C THR A 93 21.17 5.88 0.42
N TYR A 94 20.13 6.41 -0.23
CA TYR A 94 19.68 5.90 -1.53
C TYR A 94 20.64 6.19 -2.69
N ARG A 95 21.46 7.24 -2.60
CA ARG A 95 22.54 7.52 -3.54
C ARG A 95 23.57 6.39 -3.64
N GLU A 96 23.71 5.58 -2.58
CA GLU A 96 24.63 4.44 -2.57
C GLU A 96 24.04 3.21 -3.30
N PHE A 97 22.76 3.20 -3.66
CA PHE A 97 22.13 2.08 -4.34
C PHE A 97 22.25 2.20 -5.86
N ASP A 98 22.38 1.07 -6.53
CA ASP A 98 22.47 0.99 -7.99
C ASP A 98 21.09 1.26 -8.65
N ARG A 99 20.00 0.83 -8.01
CA ARG A 99 18.63 1.20 -8.35
C ARG A 99 17.79 1.42 -7.08
N VAL A 100 16.85 2.33 -7.19
CA VAL A 100 15.84 2.59 -6.16
C VAL A 100 14.46 2.54 -6.81
N TYR A 101 13.52 1.85 -6.21
CA TYR A 101 12.15 1.82 -6.69
C TYR A 101 11.14 2.22 -5.61
N SER A 102 9.97 2.65 -6.04
CA SER A 102 8.82 2.99 -5.20
C SER A 102 7.58 2.17 -5.57
N LEU A 103 6.57 2.15 -4.70
CA LEU A 103 5.33 1.42 -4.92
C LEU A 103 4.27 2.19 -5.74
N GLY A 104 4.66 3.25 -6.42
CA GLY A 104 3.78 4.04 -7.27
C GLY A 104 4.26 5.49 -7.39
N GLU A 105 3.54 6.27 -8.19
CA GLU A 105 3.95 7.65 -8.55
C GLU A 105 4.02 8.60 -7.35
N THR A 106 3.06 8.50 -6.42
CA THR A 106 3.07 9.32 -5.19
C THR A 106 4.34 9.07 -4.36
N SER A 107 4.71 7.81 -4.21
CA SER A 107 5.94 7.42 -3.50
C SER A 107 7.20 7.81 -4.29
N ALA A 108 7.15 7.77 -5.63
CA ALA A 108 8.24 8.25 -6.50
C ALA A 108 8.47 9.77 -6.33
N ALA A 109 7.40 10.56 -6.19
CA ALA A 109 7.52 12.00 -5.91
C ALA A 109 8.22 12.26 -4.56
N ASN A 110 8.02 11.40 -3.56
CA ASN A 110 8.74 11.49 -2.28
C ASN A 110 10.24 11.18 -2.42
N LEU A 111 10.60 10.21 -3.25
CA LEU A 111 12.00 9.93 -3.58
C LEU A 111 12.68 11.10 -4.31
N THR A 112 11.95 11.79 -5.18
CA THR A 112 12.46 13.01 -5.86
C THR A 112 12.79 14.11 -4.84
N ARG A 113 12.03 14.26 -3.77
CA ARG A 113 12.38 15.18 -2.66
C ARG A 113 13.69 14.82 -1.95
N MET A 114 14.07 13.55 -1.96
CA MET A 114 15.36 13.05 -1.46
C MET A 114 16.44 13.04 -2.55
N LYS A 115 16.21 13.74 -3.68
CA LYS A 115 17.12 13.84 -4.82
C LYS A 115 17.51 12.49 -5.44
N VAL A 116 16.67 11.49 -5.27
CA VAL A 116 16.79 10.25 -6.02
C VAL A 116 16.32 10.55 -7.45
N THR A 117 17.24 10.43 -8.40
CA THR A 117 16.95 10.66 -9.81
C THR A 117 16.48 9.37 -10.47
N ASP A 118 15.44 9.44 -11.30
CA ASP A 118 14.92 8.32 -12.09
C ASP A 118 14.64 7.06 -11.25
N PRO A 119 13.79 7.16 -10.18
CA PRO A 119 13.38 5.98 -9.44
C PRO A 119 12.51 5.09 -10.33
N ASP A 120 12.72 3.77 -10.23
CA ASP A 120 11.81 2.82 -10.84
C ASP A 120 10.50 2.78 -10.04
N THR A 121 9.42 2.36 -10.67
CA THR A 121 8.15 2.06 -9.99
C THR A 121 7.89 0.57 -10.04
N MET A 122 7.36 0.00 -8.96
CA MET A 122 6.99 -1.40 -8.86
C MET A 122 5.63 -1.51 -8.17
N SER A 123 4.82 -2.45 -8.60
CA SER A 123 3.57 -2.78 -7.92
C SER A 123 3.80 -3.88 -6.88
N LEU A 124 3.04 -3.87 -5.79
CA LEU A 124 2.90 -5.06 -4.95
C LEU A 124 1.97 -6.04 -5.64
N GLY A 125 2.23 -7.34 -5.45
CA GLY A 125 1.43 -8.39 -6.03
C GLY A 125 0.27 -8.82 -5.14
N VAL A 126 -0.79 -9.31 -5.77
CA VAL A 126 -1.87 -10.07 -5.14
C VAL A 126 -1.86 -11.51 -5.65
N HIS A 127 -2.26 -12.45 -4.80
CA HIS A 127 -2.44 -13.86 -5.17
C HIS A 127 -3.76 -14.04 -5.92
N THR A 128 -3.70 -14.02 -7.25
CA THR A 128 -4.88 -14.11 -8.12
C THR A 128 -5.52 -15.51 -8.16
N ASP A 129 -4.85 -16.50 -7.67
CA ASP A 129 -5.33 -17.87 -7.40
C ASP A 129 -6.14 -17.97 -6.10
N ILE A 130 -5.79 -17.18 -5.09
CA ILE A 130 -6.53 -17.07 -3.82
C ILE A 130 -7.72 -16.13 -4.02
N PHE A 131 -7.46 -14.88 -4.48
CA PHE A 131 -8.48 -13.87 -4.78
C PHE A 131 -9.00 -14.10 -6.19
N HIS A 132 -10.12 -14.81 -6.29
CA HIS A 132 -10.70 -15.21 -7.57
C HIS A 132 -12.23 -15.20 -7.49
N PRO A 133 -12.95 -14.81 -8.53
CA PRO A 133 -14.42 -14.78 -8.53
C PRO A 133 -15.04 -16.15 -8.30
N ASP A 134 -14.36 -17.25 -8.66
CA ASP A 134 -14.84 -18.63 -8.41
C ASP A 134 -14.89 -19.00 -6.92
N LYS A 135 -14.41 -18.15 -6.04
CA LYS A 135 -14.56 -18.32 -4.58
C LYS A 135 -15.89 -17.86 -4.05
N ALA A 136 -16.77 -17.33 -4.90
CA ALA A 136 -18.10 -16.91 -4.52
C ALA A 136 -18.91 -18.04 -3.87
N ASP A 137 -19.56 -17.72 -2.77
CA ASP A 137 -20.43 -18.63 -2.03
C ASP A 137 -21.84 -18.05 -1.94
N PRO A 138 -22.83 -18.71 -2.53
CA PRO A 138 -24.22 -18.26 -2.48
C PRO A 138 -24.79 -18.14 -1.06
N GLY A 139 -24.27 -18.91 -0.08
CA GLY A 139 -24.70 -18.88 1.32
C GLY A 139 -24.09 -17.74 2.13
N PHE A 140 -23.08 -17.00 1.59
CA PHE A 140 -22.36 -15.99 2.34
C PHE A 140 -23.26 -14.88 2.89
N ARG A 141 -24.23 -14.39 2.11
CA ARG A 141 -25.14 -13.32 2.52
C ARG A 141 -26.02 -13.74 3.71
N GLU A 142 -26.48 -14.99 3.72
CA GLU A 142 -27.25 -15.55 4.85
C GLU A 142 -26.40 -15.73 6.10
N GLU A 143 -25.15 -16.22 5.93
CA GLU A 143 -24.18 -16.35 7.02
C GLU A 143 -23.91 -15.00 7.72
N MET A 144 -23.89 -13.90 6.97
CA MET A 144 -23.76 -12.55 7.52
C MET A 144 -25.05 -11.98 8.13
N GLY A 145 -26.14 -12.73 8.17
CA GLY A 145 -27.44 -12.27 8.66
C GLY A 145 -28.19 -11.33 7.71
N LEU A 146 -27.74 -11.23 6.46
CA LEU A 146 -28.22 -10.29 5.44
C LEU A 146 -29.03 -10.98 4.32
N GLY A 147 -29.42 -12.27 4.51
CA GLY A 147 -30.13 -13.06 3.50
C GLY A 147 -31.50 -12.53 3.11
N HIS A 148 -32.09 -11.64 3.91
CA HIS A 148 -33.37 -10.98 3.63
C HIS A 148 -33.23 -9.85 2.57
N THR A 149 -32.02 -9.35 2.29
CA THR A 149 -31.76 -8.27 1.32
C THR A 149 -31.56 -8.82 -0.09
N LYS A 150 -31.94 -8.04 -1.13
CA LYS A 150 -31.85 -8.44 -2.54
C LYS A 150 -31.10 -7.44 -3.41
N GLY A 151 -30.80 -6.26 -2.89
CA GLY A 151 -29.98 -5.25 -3.55
C GLY A 151 -28.50 -5.56 -3.51
N PRO A 152 -27.62 -4.60 -3.84
CA PRO A 152 -26.19 -4.82 -3.84
C PRO A 152 -25.65 -5.17 -2.46
N LEU A 153 -24.78 -6.17 -2.39
CA LEU A 153 -23.97 -6.46 -1.23
C LEU A 153 -22.65 -5.69 -1.34
N LEU A 154 -22.55 -4.62 -0.59
CA LEU A 154 -21.33 -3.84 -0.48
C LEU A 154 -20.36 -4.50 0.49
N ILE A 155 -19.07 -4.36 0.25
CA ILE A 155 -18.05 -4.89 1.15
C ILE A 155 -16.91 -3.88 1.36
N TYR A 156 -16.47 -3.80 2.60
CA TYR A 156 -15.26 -3.10 3.03
C TYR A 156 -14.33 -4.07 3.77
N ALA A 157 -13.03 -3.98 3.53
CA ALA A 157 -12.02 -4.76 4.26
C ALA A 157 -10.85 -3.85 4.66
N GLY A 158 -10.69 -3.60 5.96
CA GLY A 158 -9.65 -2.73 6.49
C GLY A 158 -9.85 -2.40 7.96
N ARG A 159 -8.95 -1.60 8.54
CA ARG A 159 -9.13 -1.09 9.90
C ARG A 159 -10.38 -0.21 10.00
N ILE A 160 -11.12 -0.35 11.09
CA ILE A 160 -12.33 0.44 11.34
C ILE A 160 -11.96 1.65 12.20
N ASP A 161 -11.44 2.70 11.54
CA ASP A 161 -10.98 3.93 12.16
C ASP A 161 -11.22 5.16 11.26
N TYR A 162 -11.02 6.37 11.81
CA TYR A 162 -11.17 7.64 11.08
C TYR A 162 -10.17 7.79 9.93
N GLU A 163 -8.96 7.24 10.06
CA GLU A 163 -7.95 7.32 8.99
C GLU A 163 -8.42 6.60 7.72
N LYS A 164 -9.16 5.50 7.91
CA LYS A 164 -9.73 4.70 6.82
C LYS A 164 -11.10 5.20 6.33
N GLY A 165 -11.67 6.20 6.99
CA GLY A 165 -12.97 6.75 6.62
C GLY A 165 -14.13 5.77 6.86
N ALA A 166 -14.00 4.88 7.86
CA ALA A 166 -15.03 3.86 8.14
C ALA A 166 -16.38 4.49 8.54
N ASP A 167 -16.37 5.62 9.22
CA ASP A 167 -17.53 6.45 9.55
C ASP A 167 -18.24 6.99 8.29
N GLN A 168 -17.47 7.41 7.28
CA GLN A 168 -18.02 7.90 6.02
C GLN A 168 -18.74 6.80 5.23
N LEU A 169 -18.33 5.54 5.36
CA LEU A 169 -19.03 4.42 4.73
C LEU A 169 -20.43 4.20 5.34
N ILE A 170 -20.59 4.39 6.65
CA ILE A 170 -21.91 4.35 7.30
C ILE A 170 -22.78 5.53 6.83
N GLU A 171 -22.20 6.73 6.76
CA GLU A 171 -22.91 7.90 6.25
C GLU A 171 -23.32 7.75 4.79
N MET A 172 -22.48 7.20 3.95
CA MET A 172 -22.79 6.84 2.56
C MET A 172 -23.95 5.84 2.53
N PHE A 173 -23.89 4.76 3.32
CA PHE A 173 -24.92 3.72 3.35
C PHE A 173 -26.30 4.27 3.75
N ARG A 174 -26.36 5.20 4.71
CA ARG A 174 -27.60 5.88 5.12
C ARG A 174 -28.24 6.71 3.99
N LYS A 175 -27.44 7.17 3.03
CA LYS A 175 -27.89 7.97 1.89
C LYS A 175 -28.34 7.14 0.68
N LEU A 176 -28.18 5.82 0.74
CA LEU A 176 -28.71 4.93 -0.29
C LEU A 176 -30.25 4.91 -0.28
N PRO A 177 -30.90 4.85 -1.45
CA PRO A 177 -32.34 4.66 -1.52
C PRO A 177 -32.78 3.39 -0.78
N ARG A 178 -33.85 3.47 0.01
CA ARG A 178 -34.32 2.32 0.80
C ARG A 178 -34.82 1.18 -0.09
N ASP A 179 -35.38 1.50 -1.22
CA ASP A 179 -35.89 0.54 -2.22
C ASP A 179 -34.75 -0.16 -2.99
N LEU A 180 -33.53 0.34 -2.88
CA LEU A 180 -32.33 -0.37 -3.36
C LEU A 180 -32.10 -1.67 -2.60
N ASP A 181 -32.60 -1.78 -1.36
CA ASP A 181 -32.49 -2.96 -0.50
C ASP A 181 -31.03 -3.47 -0.35
N ALA A 182 -30.09 -2.53 -0.27
CA ALA A 182 -28.67 -2.78 -0.16
C ALA A 182 -28.27 -3.37 1.21
N ALA A 183 -27.14 -4.06 1.23
CA ALA A 183 -26.47 -4.50 2.45
C ALA A 183 -24.97 -4.12 2.41
N LEU A 184 -24.33 -4.03 3.59
CA LEU A 184 -22.91 -3.75 3.72
C LEU A 184 -22.26 -4.71 4.73
N VAL A 185 -21.13 -5.28 4.35
CA VAL A 185 -20.28 -6.07 5.28
C VAL A 185 -18.96 -5.33 5.49
N MET A 186 -18.61 -5.09 6.75
CA MET A 186 -17.37 -4.39 7.15
C MET A 186 -16.44 -5.35 7.89
N PHE A 187 -15.47 -5.91 7.16
CA PHE A 187 -14.40 -6.72 7.74
C PHE A 187 -13.28 -5.85 8.31
N GLY A 188 -12.90 -6.15 9.52
CA GLY A 188 -11.82 -5.50 10.24
C GLY A 188 -12.15 -5.22 11.69
N ASP A 189 -11.23 -4.53 12.34
CA ASP A 189 -11.38 -4.06 13.71
C ASP A 189 -10.66 -2.71 13.85
N GLY A 190 -11.01 -1.94 14.88
CA GLY A 190 -10.41 -0.63 15.13
C GLY A 190 -11.15 0.17 16.19
N GLN A 191 -10.66 1.38 16.43
CA GLN A 191 -11.19 2.24 17.51
C GLN A 191 -12.65 2.65 17.33
N LEU A 192 -13.19 2.60 16.10
CA LEU A 192 -14.59 2.96 15.82
C LEU A 192 -15.54 1.77 15.77
N THR A 193 -15.06 0.53 15.95
CA THR A 193 -15.87 -0.66 15.71
C THR A 193 -17.16 -0.65 16.54
N GLU A 194 -17.09 -0.44 17.84
CA GLU A 194 -18.27 -0.48 18.72
C GLU A 194 -19.18 0.74 18.48
N GLU A 195 -18.63 1.94 18.30
CA GLU A 195 -19.38 3.15 17.97
C GLU A 195 -20.18 2.98 16.67
N LEU A 196 -19.54 2.44 15.61
CA LEU A 196 -20.20 2.24 14.32
C LEU A 196 -21.22 1.11 14.34
N LYS A 197 -21.02 0.06 15.13
CA LYS A 197 -22.04 -0.97 15.37
C LYS A 197 -23.30 -0.36 15.99
N GLU A 198 -23.14 0.43 17.05
CA GLU A 198 -24.27 1.11 17.69
C GLU A 198 -24.94 2.10 16.74
N ALA A 199 -24.15 2.92 16.05
CA ALA A 199 -24.66 3.90 15.09
C ALA A 199 -25.40 3.26 13.92
N SER A 200 -25.07 2.04 13.52
CA SER A 200 -25.71 1.31 12.41
C SER A 200 -26.89 0.43 12.82
N ALA A 201 -27.35 0.52 14.07
CA ALA A 201 -28.48 -0.26 14.53
C ALA A 201 -29.72 -0.06 13.64
N GLY A 202 -30.33 -1.15 13.18
CA GLY A 202 -31.48 -1.14 12.26
C GLY A 202 -31.13 -0.93 10.78
N LEU A 203 -29.85 -0.83 10.42
CA LEU A 203 -29.39 -0.87 9.04
C LEU A 203 -28.94 -2.29 8.66
N ASN A 204 -28.99 -2.63 7.38
CA ASN A 204 -28.49 -3.91 6.84
C ASN A 204 -26.96 -3.90 6.77
N ILE A 205 -26.29 -3.77 7.93
CA ILE A 205 -24.82 -3.72 8.03
C ILE A 205 -24.34 -4.80 9.00
N ALA A 206 -23.36 -5.60 8.55
CA ALA A 206 -22.73 -6.63 9.36
C ALA A 206 -21.27 -6.29 9.66
N PHE A 207 -20.82 -6.58 10.90
CA PHE A 207 -19.44 -6.40 11.37
C PHE A 207 -18.90 -7.76 11.85
N PRO A 208 -18.41 -8.63 10.95
CA PRO A 208 -17.92 -9.96 11.33
C PRO A 208 -16.56 -9.94 12.06
N GLY A 209 -15.91 -8.77 12.16
CA GLY A 209 -14.61 -8.61 12.81
C GLY A 209 -13.43 -8.80 11.88
N PHE A 210 -12.24 -8.94 12.46
CA PHE A 210 -11.00 -9.11 11.69
C PHE A 210 -10.89 -10.54 11.12
N MET A 211 -10.68 -10.63 9.81
CA MET A 211 -10.46 -11.89 9.10
C MET A 211 -8.97 -12.10 8.83
N SER A 212 -8.33 -13.03 9.53
CA SER A 212 -6.93 -13.41 9.30
C SER A 212 -6.74 -14.42 8.18
N ASP A 213 -7.77 -15.23 7.91
CA ASP A 213 -7.77 -16.20 6.82
C ASP A 213 -7.94 -15.52 5.47
N ARG A 214 -6.91 -15.63 4.63
CA ARG A 214 -6.92 -15.04 3.28
C ARG A 214 -7.95 -15.69 2.36
N GLY A 215 -8.18 -16.99 2.52
CA GLY A 215 -9.20 -17.72 1.76
C GLY A 215 -10.61 -17.28 2.14
N GLY A 216 -10.87 -17.09 3.44
CA GLY A 216 -12.12 -16.54 3.95
C GLY A 216 -12.40 -15.13 3.45
N LEU A 217 -11.38 -14.27 3.44
CA LEU A 217 -11.51 -12.91 2.87
C LEU A 217 -11.79 -12.95 1.37
N ALA A 218 -11.09 -13.82 0.61
CA ALA A 218 -11.32 -13.99 -0.81
C ALA A 218 -12.76 -14.49 -1.11
N ARG A 219 -13.26 -15.44 -0.32
CA ARG A 219 -14.68 -15.89 -0.35
C ARG A 219 -15.64 -14.73 -0.11
N ALA A 220 -15.39 -13.91 0.90
CA ALA A 220 -16.23 -12.76 1.23
C ALA A 220 -16.26 -11.72 0.11
N LEU A 221 -15.08 -11.36 -0.43
CA LEU A 221 -14.97 -10.46 -1.56
C LEU A 221 -15.69 -11.02 -2.80
N ALA A 222 -15.40 -12.26 -3.19
CA ALA A 222 -16.03 -12.89 -4.36
C ALA A 222 -17.55 -13.05 -4.24
N SER A 223 -18.08 -13.10 -3.01
CA SER A 223 -19.53 -13.22 -2.74
C SER A 223 -20.26 -11.88 -2.64
N SER A 224 -19.53 -10.77 -2.82
CA SER A 224 -20.09 -9.42 -2.76
C SER A 224 -20.22 -8.81 -4.17
N ASP A 225 -20.88 -7.64 -4.28
CA ASP A 225 -21.16 -7.02 -5.57
C ASP A 225 -20.31 -5.77 -5.84
N ILE A 226 -20.02 -4.97 -4.82
CA ILE A 226 -19.25 -3.71 -4.95
C ILE A 226 -18.31 -3.55 -3.74
N TYR A 227 -17.04 -3.28 -4.00
CA TYR A 227 -16.09 -2.89 -2.98
C TYR A 227 -16.16 -1.38 -2.72
N VAL A 228 -16.23 -0.96 -1.45
CA VAL A 228 -16.30 0.46 -1.07
C VAL A 228 -15.11 0.88 -0.20
N SER A 229 -14.55 2.08 -0.43
CA SER A 229 -13.44 2.61 0.37
C SER A 229 -13.47 4.14 0.40
N ALA A 230 -13.43 4.72 1.59
CA ALA A 230 -13.42 6.18 1.80
C ALA A 230 -12.06 6.71 2.30
N MET A 231 -10.98 5.94 2.21
CA MET A 231 -9.65 6.32 2.69
C MET A 231 -8.96 7.34 1.78
N PRO A 232 -8.70 8.59 2.24
CA PRO A 232 -8.06 9.61 1.41
C PRO A 232 -6.52 9.47 1.33
N SER A 233 -5.90 8.76 2.26
CA SER A 233 -4.44 8.60 2.35
C SER A 233 -3.95 7.20 2.00
N GLU A 234 -4.66 6.49 1.10
CA GLU A 234 -4.24 5.16 0.67
C GLU A 234 -2.88 5.22 -0.04
N THR A 235 -1.92 4.42 0.43
CA THR A 235 -0.55 4.42 -0.12
C THR A 235 -0.37 3.46 -1.28
N PHE A 236 -1.05 2.32 -1.26
CA PHE A 236 -1.02 1.34 -2.33
C PHE A 236 -2.41 0.78 -2.68
N GLY A 237 -3.24 0.47 -1.70
CA GLY A 237 -4.58 -0.07 -1.91
C GLY A 237 -4.60 -1.59 -2.08
N MET A 238 -3.94 -2.33 -1.19
CA MET A 238 -3.96 -3.81 -1.24
C MET A 238 -5.36 -4.38 -1.26
N SER A 239 -6.25 -3.91 -0.38
CA SER A 239 -7.63 -4.38 -0.33
C SER A 239 -8.44 -4.04 -1.59
N VAL A 240 -8.08 -2.96 -2.28
CA VAL A 240 -8.69 -2.58 -3.57
C VAL A 240 -8.30 -3.58 -4.65
N ILE A 241 -7.01 -3.90 -4.80
CA ILE A 241 -6.57 -4.88 -5.81
C ILE A 241 -7.01 -6.31 -5.46
N GLU A 242 -7.20 -6.65 -4.18
CA GLU A 242 -7.80 -7.92 -3.75
C GLU A 242 -9.28 -8.01 -4.16
N ALA A 243 -10.02 -6.92 -4.00
CA ALA A 243 -11.40 -6.83 -4.45
C ALA A 243 -11.51 -6.91 -5.98
N GLN A 244 -10.68 -6.15 -6.71
CA GLN A 244 -10.61 -6.23 -8.17
C GLN A 244 -10.16 -7.63 -8.65
N ALA A 245 -9.28 -8.31 -7.91
CA ALA A 245 -8.91 -9.69 -8.19
C ALA A 245 -10.10 -10.66 -8.09
N CYS A 246 -11.06 -10.36 -7.24
CA CYS A 246 -12.34 -11.07 -7.11
C CYS A 246 -13.40 -10.56 -8.10
N ALA A 247 -13.03 -9.75 -9.11
CA ALA A 247 -13.92 -9.15 -10.08
C ALA A 247 -14.99 -8.22 -9.48
N LEU A 248 -14.67 -7.47 -8.42
CA LEU A 248 -15.53 -6.44 -7.87
C LEU A 248 -15.21 -5.07 -8.49
N PRO A 249 -16.23 -4.32 -8.93
CA PRO A 249 -16.06 -2.90 -9.18
C PRO A 249 -15.79 -2.15 -7.86
N VAL A 250 -15.08 -1.04 -7.95
CA VAL A 250 -14.69 -0.24 -6.78
C VAL A 250 -15.39 1.10 -6.80
N VAL A 251 -16.05 1.46 -5.70
CA VAL A 251 -16.51 2.82 -5.42
C VAL A 251 -15.63 3.41 -4.32
N GLY A 252 -14.88 4.46 -4.64
CA GLY A 252 -13.91 5.03 -3.72
C GLY A 252 -13.75 6.54 -3.84
N VAL A 253 -12.79 7.10 -3.10
CA VAL A 253 -12.49 8.54 -3.13
C VAL A 253 -11.31 8.85 -4.06
N ASP A 254 -11.36 10.00 -4.73
CA ASP A 254 -10.31 10.48 -5.65
C ASP A 254 -9.13 11.07 -4.86
N ALA A 255 -8.38 10.19 -4.20
CA ALA A 255 -7.23 10.59 -3.40
C ALA A 255 -6.22 9.42 -3.22
N GLY A 256 -5.01 9.78 -2.81
CA GLY A 256 -3.95 8.80 -2.52
C GLY A 256 -3.61 7.93 -3.74
N ALA A 257 -3.54 6.62 -3.54
CA ALA A 257 -3.26 5.67 -4.62
C ALA A 257 -4.51 5.28 -5.44
N MET A 258 -5.71 5.69 -5.03
CA MET A 258 -6.97 5.29 -5.70
C MET A 258 -7.02 5.63 -7.19
N PRO A 259 -6.61 6.85 -7.66
CA PRO A 259 -6.63 7.18 -9.09
C PRO A 259 -5.76 6.30 -9.98
N SER A 260 -4.75 5.66 -9.41
CA SER A 260 -3.88 4.72 -10.14
C SER A 260 -4.40 3.28 -10.13
N ARG A 261 -5.48 2.98 -9.41
CA ARG A 261 -6.11 1.65 -9.29
C ARG A 261 -7.51 1.60 -9.90
N VAL A 262 -8.19 2.73 -9.86
CA VAL A 262 -9.59 2.84 -10.25
C VAL A 262 -9.74 3.84 -11.38
N SER A 263 -10.27 3.38 -12.50
CA SER A 263 -10.65 4.18 -13.65
C SER A 263 -12.14 4.02 -13.92
N PRO A 264 -12.74 4.84 -14.79
CA PRO A 264 -14.15 4.68 -15.18
C PRO A 264 -14.51 3.31 -15.76
N GLU A 265 -13.52 2.52 -16.15
CA GLU A 265 -13.71 1.17 -16.71
C GLU A 265 -13.89 0.11 -15.62
N ASN A 266 -13.37 0.32 -14.41
CA ASN A 266 -13.36 -0.68 -13.33
C ASN A 266 -13.91 -0.16 -11.99
N GLY A 267 -14.43 1.10 -11.97
CA GLY A 267 -15.02 1.67 -10.76
C GLY A 267 -15.38 3.14 -10.92
N VAL A 268 -15.70 3.77 -9.79
CA VAL A 268 -16.05 5.19 -9.71
C VAL A 268 -15.29 5.84 -8.54
N LEU A 269 -14.65 6.96 -8.81
CA LEU A 269 -14.03 7.80 -7.79
C LEU A 269 -14.83 9.08 -7.59
N VAL A 270 -15.02 9.47 -6.32
CA VAL A 270 -15.75 10.66 -5.92
C VAL A 270 -14.87 11.58 -5.05
N PRO A 271 -15.19 12.87 -4.90
CA PRO A 271 -14.45 13.77 -4.02
C PRO A 271 -14.38 13.23 -2.59
N VAL A 272 -13.24 13.46 -1.92
CA VAL A 272 -13.06 13.09 -0.49
C VAL A 272 -14.13 13.75 0.37
N GLY A 273 -14.79 12.96 1.22
CA GLY A 273 -15.85 13.45 2.12
C GLY A 273 -17.22 13.57 1.49
N ASP A 274 -17.36 13.42 0.17
CA ASP A 274 -18.66 13.46 -0.50
C ASP A 274 -19.37 12.11 -0.45
N THR A 275 -19.94 11.81 0.71
CA THR A 275 -20.70 10.56 0.95
C THR A 275 -22.01 10.49 0.14
N GLN A 276 -22.54 11.65 -0.32
CA GLN A 276 -23.71 11.67 -1.22
C GLN A 276 -23.32 11.22 -2.62
N ALA A 277 -22.23 11.76 -3.16
CA ALA A 277 -21.71 11.31 -4.45
C ALA A 277 -21.32 9.82 -4.43
N MET A 278 -20.77 9.34 -3.29
CA MET A 278 -20.42 7.92 -3.12
C MET A 278 -21.68 7.03 -3.13
N ALA A 279 -22.77 7.42 -2.45
CA ALA A 279 -24.03 6.72 -2.51
C ALA A 279 -24.60 6.69 -3.93
N GLN A 280 -24.57 7.82 -4.64
CA GLN A 280 -25.01 7.91 -6.02
C GLN A 280 -24.18 6.99 -6.96
N ALA A 281 -22.85 6.93 -6.74
CA ALA A 281 -21.98 6.05 -7.51
C ALA A 281 -22.34 4.56 -7.33
N VAL A 282 -22.73 4.14 -6.13
CA VAL A 282 -23.25 2.77 -5.90
C VAL A 282 -24.50 2.52 -6.75
N VAL A 283 -25.46 3.45 -6.74
CA VAL A 283 -26.70 3.35 -7.54
C VAL A 283 -26.39 3.30 -9.04
N ASP A 284 -25.44 4.10 -9.52
CA ASP A 284 -25.07 4.20 -10.93
C ASP A 284 -24.32 2.95 -11.46
N VAL A 285 -23.65 2.23 -10.55
CA VAL A 285 -22.93 0.98 -10.87
C VAL A 285 -23.89 -0.21 -10.84
N TRP A 286 -24.84 -0.22 -9.91
CA TRP A 286 -25.78 -1.35 -9.71
C TRP A 286 -27.06 -1.23 -10.58
N PRO A 287 -27.55 -2.35 -11.14
CA PRO A 287 -26.84 -3.63 -11.36
C PRO A 287 -26.07 -3.61 -12.70
N GLY A 288 -26.33 -2.63 -13.55
CA GLY A 288 -26.00 -2.68 -14.99
C GLY A 288 -24.51 -2.70 -15.31
N LYS A 289 -23.63 -2.21 -14.44
CA LYS A 289 -22.20 -2.09 -14.72
C LYS A 289 -21.31 -3.02 -13.89
N VAL A 290 -21.86 -3.68 -12.86
CA VAL A 290 -21.09 -4.51 -11.91
C VAL A 290 -20.22 -5.53 -12.63
N GLN A 291 -20.80 -6.33 -13.51
CA GLN A 291 -20.08 -7.40 -14.20
C GLN A 291 -18.96 -6.87 -15.10
N ALA A 292 -19.25 -5.89 -15.94
CA ALA A 292 -18.27 -5.34 -16.88
C ALA A 292 -17.12 -4.65 -16.16
N MET A 293 -17.42 -3.79 -15.18
CA MET A 293 -16.40 -3.11 -14.38
C MET A 293 -15.57 -4.09 -13.55
N GLY A 294 -16.19 -5.11 -12.95
CA GLY A 294 -15.50 -6.15 -12.20
C GLY A 294 -14.53 -6.95 -13.08
N GLN A 295 -14.94 -7.37 -14.27
CA GLN A 295 -14.07 -8.07 -15.23
C GLN A 295 -12.89 -7.20 -15.68
N ASN A 296 -13.12 -5.93 -15.93
CA ASN A 296 -12.04 -4.98 -16.26
C ASN A 296 -11.06 -4.80 -15.09
N GLY A 297 -11.57 -4.71 -13.86
CA GLY A 297 -10.74 -4.68 -12.65
C GLY A 297 -9.87 -5.93 -12.51
N ARG A 298 -10.47 -7.11 -12.72
CA ARG A 298 -9.75 -8.40 -12.71
C ARG A 298 -8.65 -8.44 -13.77
N ALA A 299 -8.95 -8.06 -15.01
CA ALA A 299 -7.99 -8.04 -16.09
C ALA A 299 -6.82 -7.07 -15.82
N LEU A 300 -7.09 -5.92 -15.20
CA LEU A 300 -6.06 -4.99 -14.75
C LEU A 300 -5.14 -5.64 -13.72
N VAL A 301 -5.73 -6.31 -12.70
CA VAL A 301 -4.95 -6.96 -11.64
C VAL A 301 -4.09 -8.09 -12.18
N GLU A 302 -4.59 -8.93 -13.06
CA GLU A 302 -3.82 -10.02 -13.67
C GLU A 302 -2.63 -9.48 -14.47
N ARG A 303 -2.81 -8.39 -15.18
CA ARG A 303 -1.77 -7.77 -16.01
C ARG A 303 -0.71 -7.03 -15.21
N GLU A 304 -1.10 -6.29 -14.15
CA GLU A 304 -0.22 -5.30 -13.51
C GLU A 304 0.04 -5.55 -12.02
N TYR A 305 -0.86 -6.26 -11.33
CA TYR A 305 -0.83 -6.41 -9.87
C TYR A 305 -0.84 -7.87 -9.42
N SER A 306 -0.62 -8.83 -10.30
CA SER A 306 -0.34 -10.21 -9.88
C SER A 306 1.10 -10.33 -9.39
N TRP A 307 1.38 -11.27 -8.47
CA TRP A 307 2.76 -11.56 -8.07
C TRP A 307 3.64 -11.94 -9.26
N ASN A 308 3.08 -12.61 -10.26
CA ASN A 308 3.81 -12.94 -11.49
C ASN A 308 4.22 -11.66 -12.24
N ALA A 309 3.31 -10.70 -12.42
CA ALA A 309 3.62 -9.42 -13.06
C ALA A 309 4.65 -8.62 -12.27
N THR A 310 4.51 -8.59 -10.93
CA THR A 310 5.44 -7.92 -10.02
C THR A 310 6.85 -8.51 -10.14
N PHE A 311 6.99 -9.82 -10.03
CA PHE A 311 8.29 -10.49 -10.14
C PHE A 311 8.87 -10.41 -11.54
N ASP A 312 8.04 -10.53 -12.57
CA ASP A 312 8.48 -10.34 -13.96
C ASP A 312 9.08 -8.93 -14.16
N HIS A 313 8.43 -7.90 -13.63
CA HIS A 313 8.96 -6.54 -13.70
C HIS A 313 10.28 -6.40 -12.90
N LEU A 314 10.33 -6.98 -11.71
CA LEU A 314 11.53 -6.95 -10.86
C LEU A 314 12.71 -7.65 -11.54
N PHE A 315 12.52 -8.90 -12.01
CA PHE A 315 13.57 -9.72 -12.59
C PHE A 315 13.94 -9.34 -14.03
N LYS A 316 13.00 -8.85 -14.82
CA LYS A 316 13.23 -8.50 -16.23
C LYS A 316 13.59 -7.02 -16.46
N THR A 317 13.32 -6.15 -15.47
CA THR A 317 13.54 -4.71 -15.64
C THR A 317 14.44 -4.12 -14.55
N ILE A 318 14.08 -4.22 -13.27
CA ILE A 318 14.78 -3.50 -12.18
C ILE A 318 16.15 -4.14 -11.91
N TYR A 319 16.20 -5.46 -11.69
CA TYR A 319 17.45 -6.15 -11.38
C TYR A 319 18.48 -6.11 -12.53
N PRO A 320 18.10 -6.29 -13.81
CA PRO A 320 19.06 -6.09 -14.91
C PRO A 320 19.64 -4.68 -14.98
N LYS A 321 18.83 -3.66 -14.70
CA LYS A 321 19.32 -2.27 -14.59
C LYS A 321 20.32 -2.12 -13.44
N ALA A 322 20.06 -2.76 -12.30
CA ALA A 322 20.97 -2.72 -11.15
C ALA A 322 22.30 -3.45 -11.45
N PHE A 323 22.28 -4.61 -12.08
CA PHE A 323 23.50 -5.32 -12.50
C PHE A 323 24.32 -4.48 -13.47
N LYS A 324 23.69 -3.90 -14.50
CA LYS A 324 24.37 -3.02 -15.45
C LYS A 324 24.99 -1.79 -14.76
N ALA A 325 24.33 -1.21 -13.78
CA ALA A 325 24.86 -0.10 -13.00
C ALA A 325 26.06 -0.55 -12.13
N ALA A 326 25.99 -1.73 -11.52
CA ALA A 326 27.08 -2.32 -10.74
C ALA A 326 28.31 -2.61 -11.61
N GLU A 327 28.13 -3.20 -12.79
CA GLU A 327 29.21 -3.42 -13.76
C GLU A 327 29.89 -2.12 -14.18
N ALA A 328 29.10 -1.08 -14.53
CA ALA A 328 29.62 0.23 -14.88
C ALA A 328 30.39 0.89 -13.73
N ARG A 329 29.97 0.66 -12.48
CA ARG A 329 30.65 1.14 -11.27
C ARG A 329 32.00 0.43 -11.10
N VAL A 330 32.07 -0.89 -11.28
CA VAL A 330 33.30 -1.67 -11.18
C VAL A 330 34.30 -1.24 -12.25
N GLN A 331 33.85 -1.03 -13.50
CA GLN A 331 34.69 -0.58 -14.60
C GLN A 331 35.30 0.82 -14.39
N ARG A 332 34.60 1.73 -13.72
CA ARG A 332 35.09 3.07 -13.39
C ARG A 332 36.16 3.08 -12.29
N GLY A 333 36.39 1.93 -11.65
CA GLY A 333 37.28 1.82 -10.50
C GLY A 333 36.68 2.39 -9.20
N PRO A 334 37.37 2.23 -8.08
CA PRO A 334 36.89 2.76 -6.82
C PRO A 334 36.69 4.26 -6.94
N LEU A 335 35.46 4.73 -6.80
CA LEU A 335 35.16 6.15 -6.65
C LEU A 335 36.00 6.63 -5.48
N GLY A 336 36.99 7.46 -5.75
CA GLY A 336 37.77 8.08 -4.71
C GLY A 336 36.79 8.65 -3.67
N PHE A 337 37.04 8.34 -2.43
CA PHE A 337 36.27 8.80 -1.31
C PHE A 337 36.04 10.32 -1.48
N ARG A 338 34.88 10.75 -1.95
CA ARG A 338 34.48 12.16 -1.85
C ARG A 338 34.07 12.32 -0.39
N PRO A 339 34.95 12.92 0.44
CA PRO A 339 34.62 13.10 1.84
C PRO A 339 33.37 13.97 1.95
N VAL A 340 32.43 13.55 2.77
CA VAL A 340 31.24 14.31 3.19
C VAL A 340 31.63 15.62 3.91
N TYR A 341 32.90 15.88 4.09
CA TYR A 341 33.50 17.00 4.82
C TYR A 341 33.36 18.40 4.20
N LYS A 342 32.74 18.56 3.02
CA LYS A 342 32.50 19.92 2.47
C LYS A 342 31.32 20.67 3.08
N PHE A 343 30.56 20.06 4.01
CA PHE A 343 29.42 20.75 4.64
C PHE A 343 29.78 21.56 5.90
N PHE A 344 30.98 21.43 6.43
CA PHE A 344 31.38 22.14 7.66
C PHE A 344 32.39 23.30 7.49
N ASN A 345 32.84 23.57 6.29
CA ASN A 345 33.73 24.70 6.04
C ASN A 345 33.08 25.68 5.05
N GLY A 346 31.97 26.27 5.45
CA GLY A 346 31.46 27.52 4.92
C GLY A 346 31.92 28.65 5.83
N THR A 347 33.09 29.12 5.65
CA THR A 347 33.60 30.32 6.34
C THR A 347 33.74 31.46 5.38
N ALA A 348 33.24 32.59 5.85
CA ALA A 348 33.53 34.00 5.59
C ALA A 348 33.20 34.48 4.17
#